data_74598aa2cd9710ce3592972c15f05cfa
#
_entry.id   74598aa2cd9710ce3592972c15f05cfa
#
_cell.length_a   1.000
_cell.length_b   1.000
_cell.length_c   1.000
_cell.angle_alpha   90.00
_cell.angle_beta   90.00
_cell.angle_gamma   90.00
#
_symmetry.space_group_name_H-M   'P 1'
#
loop_
_entity.id
_entity.type
_entity.pdbx_description
1 polymer ?
#
loop_
_entity_poly.entity_id
_entity_poly.type
_entity_poly.pdbx_seq_one_letter_code
_entity_poly.pdbx_strand_id
1 'polypeptide(L)'
;MKLFKNKPVTHLNQIYFYLVAILILRLDLVFLNTMPTGGDMGAHVVPIKYFIENFALNLQLNGWSNDWFAGYPLYYFYFPFPAIVTFLFNLVFPYGVAFKLMVIGSILLTIYSFERLFRNMQSNFSIFGYIAGLTYILTESFTIYGGNLASTLAGQFSFTYSIAFANLAIAHLTKSDKNNRHVVSAIFFGFSLLSHLIPVLIYAPIYLYFWIKAKNTTLEKFSSGLIFLFITIRFTTSLITNLEYT
;
A
#
# COMPACT_ATOMS: atom_id res chain seq x y z
N MET A 1 20.05 -16.62 -29.90
CA MET A 1 18.98 -16.94 -28.94
C MET A 1 17.83 -15.93 -29.14
N LYS A 2 16.94 -16.18 -30.15
CA LYS A 2 15.84 -15.28 -30.58
C LYS A 2 14.46 -15.90 -30.29
N LEU A 3 14.30 -16.67 -29.22
CA LEU A 3 13.15 -17.56 -29.03
C LEU A 3 11.93 -16.93 -28.32
N PHE A 4 12.02 -15.71 -27.81
CA PHE A 4 10.86 -15.03 -27.21
C PHE A 4 10.77 -13.58 -27.70
N LYS A 5 10.28 -13.38 -28.93
CA LYS A 5 9.61 -12.14 -29.26
C LYS A 5 8.29 -12.10 -28.50
N ASN A 6 8.33 -11.71 -27.24
CA ASN A 6 7.14 -11.63 -26.40
C ASN A 6 6.21 -10.56 -26.95
N LYS A 7 5.03 -10.99 -27.35
CA LYS A 7 3.91 -10.09 -27.54
C LYS A 7 3.71 -9.32 -26.21
N PRO A 8 3.49 -8.00 -26.23
CA PRO A 8 3.14 -7.29 -25.02
C PRO A 8 1.97 -8.01 -24.35
N VAL A 9 2.00 -8.11 -23.01
CA VAL A 9 0.87 -8.68 -22.25
C VAL A 9 -0.38 -7.90 -22.69
N THR A 10 -1.28 -8.57 -23.38
CA THR A 10 -2.51 -7.96 -23.85
C THR A 10 -3.38 -7.61 -22.67
N HIS A 11 -4.26 -6.61 -22.79
CA HIS A 11 -5.24 -6.27 -21.74
C HIS A 11 -6.03 -7.50 -21.27
N LEU A 12 -6.23 -8.49 -22.14
CA LEU A 12 -6.89 -9.75 -21.83
C LEU A 12 -6.14 -10.56 -20.76
N ASN A 13 -4.81 -10.65 -20.86
CA ASN A 13 -3.99 -11.36 -19.84
C ASN A 13 -4.04 -10.65 -18.48
N GLN A 14 -4.08 -9.31 -18.47
CA GLN A 14 -4.26 -8.54 -17.24
C GLN A 14 -5.60 -8.87 -16.56
N ILE A 15 -6.68 -8.84 -17.34
CA ILE A 15 -8.03 -9.19 -16.86
C ILE A 15 -8.02 -10.61 -16.27
N TYR A 16 -7.41 -11.58 -16.93
CA TYR A 16 -7.32 -12.95 -16.44
C TYR A 16 -6.68 -13.05 -15.05
N PHE A 17 -5.52 -12.40 -14.83
CA PHE A 17 -4.86 -12.42 -13.52
C PHE A 17 -5.68 -11.79 -12.42
N TYR A 18 -6.38 -10.67 -12.72
CA TYR A 18 -7.27 -10.05 -11.74
C TYR A 18 -8.51 -10.90 -11.46
N LEU A 19 -9.08 -11.56 -12.46
CA LEU A 19 -10.20 -12.48 -12.26
C LEU A 19 -9.80 -13.65 -11.35
N VAL A 20 -8.62 -14.23 -11.54
CA VAL A 20 -8.11 -15.28 -10.64
C VAL A 20 -7.97 -14.77 -9.21
N ALA A 21 -7.39 -13.59 -9.02
CA ALA A 21 -7.27 -12.98 -7.70
C ALA A 21 -8.65 -12.72 -7.06
N ILE A 22 -9.60 -12.21 -7.83
CA ILE A 22 -10.98 -11.93 -7.38
C ILE A 22 -11.73 -13.22 -7.00
N LEU A 23 -11.55 -14.30 -7.74
CA LEU A 23 -12.17 -15.60 -7.42
C LEU A 23 -11.70 -16.17 -6.07
N ILE A 24 -10.43 -15.93 -5.72
CA ILE A 24 -9.85 -16.34 -4.43
C ILE A 24 -10.45 -15.52 -3.28
N LEU A 25 -10.86 -14.27 -3.54
CA LEU A 25 -11.26 -13.30 -2.51
C LEU A 25 -12.73 -13.40 -2.07
N ARG A 26 -13.51 -14.38 -2.52
CA ARG A 26 -14.89 -14.58 -2.07
C ARG A 26 -15.72 -13.29 -2.06
N LEU A 27 -15.96 -12.71 -3.24
CA LEU A 27 -16.71 -11.45 -3.39
C LEU A 27 -18.10 -11.48 -2.78
N ASP A 28 -18.72 -12.65 -2.72
CA ASP A 28 -19.99 -12.86 -2.04
C ASP A 28 -19.95 -12.41 -0.57
N LEU A 29 -18.83 -12.65 0.12
CA LEU A 29 -18.63 -12.22 1.51
C LEU A 29 -18.21 -10.75 1.62
N VAL A 30 -17.58 -10.20 0.60
CA VAL A 30 -17.10 -8.81 0.59
C VAL A 30 -18.25 -7.83 0.65
N PHE A 31 -19.30 -8.06 -0.16
CA PHE A 31 -20.44 -7.15 -0.25
C PHE A 31 -21.51 -7.36 0.85
N LEU A 32 -21.31 -8.30 1.78
CA LEU A 32 -22.11 -8.36 3.00
C LEU A 32 -21.71 -7.23 3.94
N ASN A 33 -22.67 -6.52 4.52
CA ASN A 33 -22.36 -5.49 5.53
C ASN A 33 -22.09 -6.12 6.91
N THR A 34 -21.04 -6.97 6.96
CA THR A 34 -20.56 -7.63 8.19
C THR A 34 -19.13 -7.22 8.46
N MET A 35 -18.74 -7.15 9.74
CA MET A 35 -17.36 -6.85 10.11
C MET A 35 -16.49 -8.10 9.99
N PRO A 36 -15.28 -7.99 9.40
CA PRO A 36 -14.34 -9.09 9.42
C PRO A 36 -13.80 -9.29 10.84
N THR A 37 -13.53 -10.55 11.17
CA THR A 37 -12.99 -10.98 12.47
C THR A 37 -11.79 -11.91 12.25
N GLY A 38 -11.04 -12.18 13.31
CA GLY A 38 -9.86 -13.04 13.30
C GLY A 38 -8.55 -12.24 13.24
N GLY A 39 -7.50 -12.78 13.86
CA GLY A 39 -6.23 -12.10 14.01
C GLY A 39 -6.40 -10.70 14.62
N ASP A 40 -5.71 -9.73 14.04
CA ASP A 40 -5.72 -8.32 14.45
C ASP A 40 -6.86 -7.50 13.80
N MET A 41 -7.80 -8.13 13.06
CA MET A 41 -8.85 -7.38 12.35
C MET A 41 -9.68 -6.50 13.30
N GLY A 42 -10.03 -7.01 14.49
CA GLY A 42 -10.77 -6.23 15.49
C GLY A 42 -10.02 -4.98 15.93
N ALA A 43 -8.70 -5.09 16.07
CA ALA A 43 -7.83 -3.99 16.45
C ALA A 43 -7.73 -2.89 15.36
N HIS A 44 -8.17 -3.16 14.15
CA HIS A 44 -8.22 -2.19 13.05
C HIS A 44 -9.63 -1.69 12.75
N VAL A 45 -10.64 -2.55 12.86
CA VAL A 45 -12.04 -2.20 12.58
C VAL A 45 -12.51 -1.04 13.46
N VAL A 46 -12.27 -1.11 14.79
CA VAL A 46 -12.72 -0.08 15.72
C VAL A 46 -11.99 1.26 15.51
N PRO A 47 -10.66 1.32 15.47
CA PRO A 47 -9.94 2.56 15.25
C PRO A 47 -10.24 3.25 13.92
N ILE A 48 -10.37 2.47 12.84
CA ILE A 48 -10.72 3.04 11.53
C ILE A 48 -12.13 3.62 11.55
N LYS A 49 -13.09 2.96 12.22
CA LYS A 49 -14.43 3.51 12.38
C LYS A 49 -14.42 4.81 13.16
N TYR A 50 -13.71 4.84 14.29
CA TYR A 50 -13.56 6.06 15.09
C TYR A 50 -12.93 7.21 14.28
N PHE A 51 -11.90 6.92 13.49
CA PHE A 51 -11.28 7.89 12.59
C PHE A 51 -12.28 8.49 11.61
N ILE A 52 -13.10 7.66 10.98
CA ILE A 52 -14.10 8.11 10.00
C ILE A 52 -15.14 9.02 10.66
N GLU A 53 -15.63 8.62 11.82
CA GLU A 53 -16.72 9.32 12.53
C GLU A 53 -16.26 10.63 13.20
N ASN A 54 -14.99 10.72 13.63
CA ASN A 54 -14.54 11.84 14.46
C ASN A 54 -13.47 12.73 13.80
N PHE A 55 -12.64 12.20 12.89
CA PHE A 55 -11.47 12.91 12.39
C PHE A 55 -11.53 13.22 10.90
N ALA A 56 -11.99 12.28 10.07
CA ALA A 56 -11.85 12.36 8.62
C ALA A 56 -12.53 13.59 8.01
N LEU A 57 -13.75 13.92 8.43
CA LEU A 57 -14.51 15.08 7.94
C LEU A 57 -13.87 16.41 8.33
N ASN A 58 -13.09 16.44 9.42
CA ASN A 58 -12.37 17.62 9.88
C ASN A 58 -10.94 17.71 9.30
N LEU A 59 -10.59 16.83 8.34
CA LEU A 59 -9.24 16.72 7.76
C LEU A 59 -8.15 16.50 8.82
N GLN A 60 -8.51 15.89 9.94
CA GLN A 60 -7.62 15.55 11.04
C GLN A 60 -7.10 14.13 10.84
N LEU A 61 -5.78 13.93 10.86
CA LEU A 61 -5.17 12.61 10.62
C LEU A 61 -4.96 11.79 11.89
N ASN A 62 -4.84 12.45 13.02
CA ASN A 62 -4.57 11.83 14.33
C ASN A 62 -5.27 12.62 15.44
N GLY A 63 -5.45 11.99 16.58
CA GLY A 63 -6.09 12.59 17.74
C GLY A 63 -6.28 11.60 18.88
N TRP A 64 -6.97 12.02 19.93
CA TRP A 64 -7.30 11.14 21.03
C TRP A 64 -8.59 10.37 20.75
N SER A 65 -8.54 9.04 20.87
CA SER A 65 -9.72 8.17 20.78
C SER A 65 -10.13 7.73 22.20
N ASN A 66 -11.42 7.82 22.50
CA ASN A 66 -11.96 7.35 23.79
C ASN A 66 -12.51 5.92 23.74
N ASP A 67 -12.51 5.28 22.55
CA ASP A 67 -13.19 4.00 22.36
C ASP A 67 -12.43 2.79 22.91
N TRP A 68 -11.14 2.95 23.27
CA TRP A 68 -10.31 1.84 23.70
C TRP A 68 -9.41 2.21 24.88
N PHE A 69 -9.22 1.29 25.82
CA PHE A 69 -8.28 1.42 26.94
C PHE A 69 -8.45 2.71 27.81
N ALA A 70 -9.66 3.23 27.95
CA ALA A 70 -9.94 4.54 28.55
C ALA A 70 -9.32 5.73 27.76
N GLY A 71 -8.97 5.49 26.52
CA GLY A 71 -8.43 6.47 25.58
C GLY A 71 -6.99 6.18 25.17
N TYR A 72 -6.67 6.50 23.90
CA TYR A 72 -5.32 6.35 23.35
C TYR A 72 -5.07 7.32 22.18
N PRO A 73 -3.78 7.61 21.88
CA PRO A 73 -3.39 8.53 20.80
C PRO A 73 -3.51 7.85 19.43
N LEU A 74 -4.69 7.92 18.82
CA LEU A 74 -4.99 7.30 17.53
C LEU A 74 -4.17 7.95 16.40
N TYR A 75 -3.46 7.13 15.63
CA TYR A 75 -2.59 7.49 14.50
C TYR A 75 -1.44 8.47 14.82
N TYR A 76 -1.01 8.56 16.06
CA TYR A 76 0.26 9.18 16.39
C TYR A 76 1.45 8.25 16.08
N PHE A 77 1.28 6.95 16.38
CA PHE A 77 2.30 5.91 16.22
C PHE A 77 1.92 4.84 15.19
N TYR A 78 0.71 4.92 14.65
CA TYR A 78 0.18 3.96 13.69
C TYR A 78 -0.20 4.64 12.37
N PHE A 79 -0.32 3.86 11.32
CA PHE A 79 -0.30 4.32 9.93
C PHE A 79 -1.69 4.70 9.44
N PRO A 80 -1.95 5.95 9.03
CA PRO A 80 -3.30 6.44 8.72
C PRO A 80 -3.79 6.04 7.31
N PHE A 81 -2.92 5.57 6.40
CA PHE A 81 -3.30 5.37 5.00
C PHE A 81 -4.50 4.41 4.80
N PRO A 82 -4.57 3.23 5.45
CA PRO A 82 -5.72 2.34 5.32
C PRO A 82 -7.02 2.98 5.81
N ALA A 83 -6.97 3.79 6.85
CA ALA A 83 -8.14 4.51 7.37
C ALA A 83 -8.65 5.55 6.35
N ILE A 84 -7.74 6.27 5.69
CA ILE A 84 -8.09 7.22 4.63
C ILE A 84 -8.75 6.49 3.45
N VAL A 85 -8.21 5.36 3.03
CA VAL A 85 -8.81 4.55 1.94
C VAL A 85 -10.18 4.02 2.34
N THR A 86 -10.34 3.54 3.57
CA THR A 86 -11.64 3.09 4.08
C THR A 86 -12.64 4.22 4.11
N PHE A 87 -12.24 5.42 4.56
CA PHE A 87 -13.09 6.62 4.53
C PHE A 87 -13.60 6.92 3.12
N LEU A 88 -12.72 6.90 2.11
CA LEU A 88 -13.11 7.15 0.73
C LEU A 88 -14.13 6.12 0.21
N PHE A 89 -13.95 4.84 0.51
CA PHE A 89 -14.95 3.82 0.17
C PHE A 89 -16.23 3.98 0.98
N ASN A 90 -16.16 4.43 2.23
CA ASN A 90 -17.32 4.62 3.10
C ASN A 90 -18.23 5.79 2.67
N LEU A 91 -17.76 6.67 1.80
CA LEU A 91 -18.62 7.69 1.18
C LEU A 91 -19.67 7.07 0.25
N VAL A 92 -19.46 5.84 -0.23
CA VAL A 92 -20.32 5.17 -1.20
C VAL A 92 -20.93 3.88 -0.65
N PHE A 93 -20.16 3.14 0.17
CA PHE A 93 -20.52 1.82 0.68
C PHE A 93 -20.72 1.82 2.20
N PRO A 94 -21.55 0.93 2.76
CA PRO A 94 -21.60 0.71 4.20
C PRO A 94 -20.22 0.35 4.76
N TYR A 95 -19.94 0.70 6.01
CA TYR A 95 -18.62 0.57 6.63
C TYR A 95 -18.00 -0.82 6.51
N GLY A 96 -18.77 -1.89 6.76
CA GLY A 96 -18.27 -3.26 6.66
C GLY A 96 -17.81 -3.65 5.25
N VAL A 97 -18.50 -3.13 4.22
CA VAL A 97 -18.11 -3.30 2.81
C VAL A 97 -16.88 -2.44 2.50
N ALA A 98 -16.89 -1.17 2.89
CA ALA A 98 -15.79 -0.24 2.67
C ALA A 98 -14.47 -0.76 3.26
N PHE A 99 -14.50 -1.27 4.48
CA PHE A 99 -13.32 -1.86 5.15
C PHE A 99 -12.80 -3.08 4.37
N LYS A 100 -13.67 -3.99 3.93
CA LYS A 100 -13.26 -5.17 3.16
C LYS A 100 -12.72 -4.79 1.78
N LEU A 101 -13.29 -3.80 1.12
CA LEU A 101 -12.77 -3.27 -0.15
C LEU A 101 -11.37 -2.67 0.02
N MET A 102 -11.11 -1.99 1.13
CA MET A 102 -9.76 -1.50 1.46
C MET A 102 -8.79 -2.67 1.62
N VAL A 103 -9.14 -3.72 2.35
CA VAL A 103 -8.28 -4.91 2.51
C VAL A 103 -7.99 -5.57 1.16
N ILE A 104 -9.00 -5.78 0.32
CA ILE A 104 -8.84 -6.35 -1.02
C ILE A 104 -8.00 -5.45 -1.91
N GLY A 105 -8.19 -4.15 -1.82
CA GLY A 105 -7.40 -3.16 -2.53
C GLY A 105 -5.90 -3.32 -2.31
N SER A 106 -5.48 -3.68 -1.09
CA SER A 106 -4.06 -3.94 -0.78
C SER A 106 -3.51 -5.14 -1.54
N ILE A 107 -4.29 -6.22 -1.65
CA ILE A 107 -3.92 -7.45 -2.35
C ILE A 107 -3.78 -7.18 -3.86
N LEU A 108 -4.81 -6.57 -4.45
CA LEU A 108 -4.83 -6.28 -5.89
C LEU A 108 -3.71 -5.28 -6.27
N LEU A 109 -3.48 -4.28 -5.43
CA LEU A 109 -2.41 -3.31 -5.63
C LEU A 109 -1.03 -3.97 -5.56
N THR A 110 -0.85 -4.96 -4.68
CA THR A 110 0.41 -5.71 -4.59
C THR A 110 0.69 -6.48 -5.88
N ILE A 111 -0.27 -7.23 -6.41
CA ILE A 111 -0.12 -7.94 -7.68
C ILE A 111 0.23 -6.96 -8.82
N TYR A 112 -0.49 -5.84 -8.89
CA TYR A 112 -0.23 -4.78 -9.85
C TYR A 112 1.17 -4.18 -9.70
N SER A 113 1.64 -3.98 -8.47
CA SER A 113 2.94 -3.38 -8.18
C SER A 113 4.11 -4.24 -8.67
N PHE A 114 4.02 -5.56 -8.51
CA PHE A 114 5.00 -6.50 -9.06
C PHE A 114 5.01 -6.48 -10.60
N GLU A 115 3.84 -6.47 -11.22
CA GLU A 115 3.76 -6.34 -12.69
C GLU A 115 4.44 -5.07 -13.18
N ARG A 116 4.14 -3.93 -12.54
CA ARG A 116 4.74 -2.65 -12.90
C ARG A 116 6.25 -2.63 -12.72
N LEU A 117 6.75 -3.21 -11.64
CA LEU A 117 8.17 -3.31 -11.37
C LEU A 117 8.87 -4.12 -12.48
N PHE A 118 8.40 -5.31 -12.78
CA PHE A 118 8.97 -6.17 -13.81
C PHE A 118 8.90 -5.54 -15.20
N ARG A 119 7.76 -4.96 -15.57
CA ARG A 119 7.59 -4.31 -16.87
C ARG A 119 8.53 -3.11 -17.06
N ASN A 120 8.73 -2.31 -16.03
CA ASN A 120 9.58 -1.12 -16.13
C ASN A 120 11.08 -1.47 -16.08
N MET A 121 11.45 -2.59 -15.46
CA MET A 121 12.82 -3.10 -15.51
C MET A 121 13.14 -3.75 -16.86
N GLN A 122 12.21 -4.55 -17.42
CA GLN A 122 12.36 -5.16 -18.75
C GLN A 122 10.97 -5.43 -19.34
N SER A 123 10.61 -4.73 -20.42
CA SER A 123 9.27 -4.76 -21.03
C SER A 123 8.74 -6.16 -21.41
N ASN A 124 9.65 -7.12 -21.63
CA ASN A 124 9.29 -8.50 -22.01
C ASN A 124 8.89 -9.39 -20.83
N PHE A 125 9.02 -8.91 -19.59
CA PHE A 125 8.82 -9.72 -18.37
C PHE A 125 7.56 -9.37 -17.58
N SER A 126 6.62 -8.61 -18.14
CA SER A 126 5.45 -8.19 -17.38
C SER A 126 4.58 -9.36 -16.90
N ILE A 127 4.52 -10.48 -17.67
CA ILE A 127 3.80 -11.68 -17.24
C ILE A 127 4.43 -12.31 -15.99
N PHE A 128 5.76 -12.32 -15.89
CA PHE A 128 6.45 -12.81 -14.71
C PHE A 128 6.20 -11.94 -13.49
N GLY A 129 5.95 -10.65 -13.68
CA GLY A 129 5.52 -9.75 -12.62
C GLY A 129 4.16 -10.15 -12.03
N TYR A 130 3.17 -10.50 -12.86
CA TYR A 130 1.90 -11.04 -12.38
C TYR A 130 2.06 -12.36 -11.65
N ILE A 131 2.84 -13.29 -12.21
CA ILE A 131 3.14 -14.58 -11.59
C ILE A 131 3.82 -14.35 -10.24
N ALA A 132 4.84 -13.50 -10.18
CA ALA A 132 5.55 -13.18 -8.95
C ALA A 132 4.61 -12.57 -7.89
N GLY A 133 3.75 -11.63 -8.29
CA GLY A 133 2.76 -11.03 -7.41
C GLY A 133 1.73 -12.02 -6.86
N LEU A 134 1.21 -12.91 -7.71
CA LEU A 134 0.31 -13.98 -7.28
C LEU A 134 1.02 -14.98 -6.36
N THR A 135 2.22 -15.42 -6.73
CA THR A 135 3.01 -16.34 -5.89
C THR A 135 3.29 -15.72 -4.54
N TYR A 136 3.67 -14.43 -4.49
CA TYR A 136 3.91 -13.72 -3.24
C TYR A 136 2.66 -13.68 -2.35
N ILE A 137 1.50 -13.33 -2.92
CA ILE A 137 0.23 -13.29 -2.19
C ILE A 137 -0.21 -14.68 -1.72
N LEU A 138 0.00 -15.71 -2.53
CA LEU A 138 -0.42 -17.09 -2.25
C LEU A 138 0.61 -17.91 -1.47
N THR A 139 1.76 -17.34 -1.13
CA THR A 139 2.76 -18.05 -0.32
C THR A 139 2.15 -18.46 1.01
N GLU A 140 2.08 -19.74 1.24
CA GLU A 140 1.65 -20.34 2.50
C GLU A 140 2.82 -20.35 3.49
N SER A 141 2.84 -19.39 4.36
CA SER A 141 3.66 -19.43 5.56
C SER A 141 2.88 -18.78 6.67
N PHE A 142 2.99 -19.31 7.89
CA PHE A 142 2.49 -18.61 9.04
C PHE A 142 3.26 -17.30 9.14
N THR A 143 2.63 -16.22 8.82
CA THR A 143 3.30 -14.94 8.77
C THR A 143 2.49 -13.91 9.54
N ILE A 144 2.95 -13.63 10.72
CA ILE A 144 2.68 -12.36 11.39
C ILE A 144 3.43 -11.20 10.71
N TYR A 145 4.25 -11.52 9.70
CA TYR A 145 5.13 -10.53 9.03
C TYR A 145 4.43 -9.67 7.98
N GLY A 146 3.23 -10.06 7.54
CA GLY A 146 2.49 -9.33 6.52
C GLY A 146 2.88 -9.68 5.08
N GLY A 147 2.09 -9.19 4.14
CA GLY A 147 2.36 -9.27 2.71
C GLY A 147 1.66 -10.40 1.96
N ASN A 148 1.46 -11.57 2.54
CA ASN A 148 0.69 -12.64 1.91
C ASN A 148 -0.81 -12.56 2.26
N LEU A 149 -1.62 -13.42 1.63
CA LEU A 149 -3.06 -13.45 1.80
C LEU A 149 -3.47 -13.71 3.25
N ALA A 150 -2.89 -14.72 3.88
CA ALA A 150 -3.22 -15.11 5.25
C ALA A 150 -2.92 -13.97 6.24
N SER A 151 -1.74 -13.36 6.16
CA SER A 151 -1.39 -12.20 7.00
C SER A 151 -2.29 -11.00 6.74
N THR A 152 -2.57 -10.71 5.47
CA THR A 152 -3.41 -9.56 5.08
C THR A 152 -4.82 -9.72 5.64
N LEU A 153 -5.40 -10.93 5.54
CA LEU A 153 -6.70 -11.26 6.09
C LEU A 153 -6.69 -11.39 7.62
N ALA A 154 -5.53 -11.57 8.23
CA ALA A 154 -5.37 -11.52 9.69
C ALA A 154 -5.18 -10.10 10.25
N GLY A 155 -5.14 -9.05 9.40
CA GLY A 155 -5.02 -7.65 9.82
C GLY A 155 -3.78 -6.91 9.31
N GLN A 156 -2.83 -7.59 8.65
CA GLN A 156 -1.58 -6.96 8.19
C GLN A 156 -1.70 -6.27 6.81
N PHE A 157 -2.87 -5.77 6.45
CA PHE A 157 -3.13 -5.09 5.18
C PHE A 157 -2.32 -3.79 5.02
N SER A 158 -2.00 -3.11 6.11
CA SER A 158 -1.13 -1.93 6.12
C SER A 158 0.27 -2.25 5.59
N PHE A 159 0.83 -3.37 6.02
CA PHE A 159 2.12 -3.88 5.55
C PHE A 159 2.06 -4.22 4.04
N THR A 160 0.97 -4.85 3.61
CA THR A 160 0.74 -5.21 2.20
C THR A 160 0.66 -3.96 1.31
N TYR A 161 -0.06 -2.90 1.72
CA TYR A 161 -0.05 -1.60 1.04
C TYR A 161 1.36 -1.01 0.94
N SER A 162 2.11 -1.04 2.05
CA SER A 162 3.44 -0.45 2.08
C SER A 162 4.39 -1.10 1.07
N ILE A 163 4.41 -2.45 0.97
CA ILE A 163 5.17 -3.17 -0.06
C ILE A 163 4.72 -2.78 -1.47
N ALA A 164 3.41 -2.74 -1.71
CA ALA A 164 2.88 -2.38 -3.02
C ALA A 164 3.33 -0.99 -3.46
N PHE A 165 3.25 -0.01 -2.59
CA PHE A 165 3.70 1.35 -2.88
C PHE A 165 5.22 1.46 -3.01
N ALA A 166 6.00 0.74 -2.20
CA ALA A 166 7.46 0.72 -2.36
C ALA A 166 7.87 0.13 -3.72
N ASN A 167 7.23 -0.96 -4.16
CA ASN A 167 7.43 -1.52 -5.49
C ASN A 167 7.08 -0.51 -6.59
N LEU A 168 5.94 0.19 -6.49
CA LEU A 168 5.54 1.23 -7.45
C LEU A 168 6.52 2.39 -7.47
N ALA A 169 7.03 2.82 -6.32
CA ALA A 169 8.03 3.87 -6.23
C ALA A 169 9.30 3.50 -7.01
N ILE A 170 9.83 2.29 -6.81
CA ILE A 170 10.99 1.79 -7.54
C ILE A 170 10.67 1.61 -9.02
N ALA A 171 9.49 1.08 -9.37
CA ALA A 171 9.07 0.91 -10.75
C ALA A 171 9.08 2.23 -11.54
N HIS A 172 8.68 3.34 -10.90
CA HIS A 172 8.74 4.66 -11.53
C HIS A 172 10.16 5.18 -11.72
N LEU A 173 11.09 4.90 -10.81
CA LEU A 173 12.51 5.25 -10.96
C LEU A 173 13.21 4.46 -12.05
N THR A 174 12.81 3.22 -12.29
CA THR A 174 13.38 2.34 -13.31
C THR A 174 12.78 2.53 -14.71
N LYS A 175 11.68 3.28 -14.83
CA LYS A 175 11.02 3.56 -16.10
C LYS A 175 11.97 4.30 -17.05
N SER A 176 11.97 3.93 -18.35
CA SER A 176 12.80 4.57 -19.39
C SER A 176 12.38 6.00 -19.70
N ASP A 177 11.07 6.29 -19.64
CA ASP A 177 10.54 7.64 -19.79
C ASP A 177 10.92 8.50 -18.57
N LYS A 178 11.54 9.67 -18.84
CA LYS A 178 12.10 10.53 -17.78
C LYS A 178 11.08 11.48 -17.16
N ASN A 179 9.93 11.67 -17.79
CA ASN A 179 9.00 12.71 -17.38
C ASN A 179 8.36 12.39 -16.01
N ASN A 180 8.49 13.32 -15.07
CA ASN A 180 7.88 13.26 -13.72
C ASN A 180 8.15 11.98 -12.89
N ARG A 181 9.10 11.13 -13.28
CA ARG A 181 9.31 9.84 -12.61
C ARG A 181 9.73 9.98 -11.14
N HIS A 182 10.54 11.00 -10.80
CA HIS A 182 10.95 11.24 -9.41
C HIS A 182 9.79 11.71 -8.54
N VAL A 183 8.93 12.59 -9.07
CA VAL A 183 7.75 13.12 -8.36
C VAL A 183 6.79 11.97 -8.04
N VAL A 184 6.40 11.20 -9.04
CA VAL A 184 5.47 10.08 -8.88
C VAL A 184 6.05 9.00 -7.95
N SER A 185 7.35 8.74 -8.07
CA SER A 185 8.05 7.81 -7.19
C SER A 185 8.03 8.29 -5.73
N ALA A 186 8.26 9.57 -5.49
CA ALA A 186 8.23 10.16 -4.14
C ALA A 186 6.82 10.09 -3.51
N ILE A 187 5.76 10.30 -4.31
CA ILE A 187 4.38 10.14 -3.86
C ILE A 187 4.12 8.71 -3.39
N PHE A 188 4.49 7.71 -4.21
CA PHE A 188 4.31 6.32 -3.83
C PHE A 188 5.16 5.92 -2.62
N PHE A 189 6.41 6.42 -2.51
CA PHE A 189 7.23 6.11 -1.36
C PHE A 189 6.70 6.78 -0.08
N GLY A 190 6.11 7.98 -0.19
CA GLY A 190 5.37 8.64 0.89
C GLY A 190 4.15 7.81 1.34
N PHE A 191 3.35 7.30 0.39
CA PHE A 191 2.22 6.40 0.73
C PHE A 191 2.68 5.08 1.35
N SER A 192 3.85 4.56 0.94
CA SER A 192 4.46 3.41 1.59
C SER A 192 4.71 3.68 3.08
N LEU A 193 5.29 4.85 3.42
CA LEU A 193 5.53 5.25 4.81
C LEU A 193 4.22 5.45 5.59
N LEU A 194 3.22 6.09 5.00
CA LEU A 194 1.91 6.28 5.63
C LEU A 194 1.11 4.97 5.78
N SER A 195 1.57 3.89 5.14
CA SER A 195 0.97 2.56 5.25
C SER A 195 1.66 1.70 6.30
N HIS A 196 3.00 1.63 6.33
CA HIS A 196 3.74 0.85 7.34
C HIS A 196 5.24 1.14 7.30
N LEU A 197 5.87 1.29 8.48
CA LEU A 197 7.29 1.65 8.59
C LEU A 197 8.25 0.52 8.20
N ILE A 198 7.98 -0.72 8.60
CA ILE A 198 8.92 -1.85 8.41
C ILE A 198 9.27 -2.07 6.94
N PRO A 199 8.30 -2.19 5.98
CA PRO A 199 8.66 -2.30 4.57
C PRO A 199 9.47 -1.11 4.07
N VAL A 200 9.18 0.12 4.54
CA VAL A 200 9.96 1.30 4.15
C VAL A 200 11.41 1.17 4.57
N LEU A 201 11.70 0.71 5.78
CA LEU A 201 13.08 0.51 6.24
C LEU A 201 13.82 -0.52 5.38
N ILE A 202 13.14 -1.59 4.97
CA ILE A 202 13.71 -2.63 4.08
C ILE A 202 13.94 -2.07 2.67
N TYR A 203 12.98 -1.31 2.14
CA TYR A 203 13.03 -0.78 0.78
C TYR A 203 13.87 0.50 0.63
N ALA A 204 14.11 1.24 1.71
CA ALA A 204 14.82 2.52 1.65
C ALA A 204 16.20 2.45 0.98
N PRO A 205 17.08 1.47 1.27
CA PRO A 205 18.37 1.36 0.59
C PRO A 205 18.22 1.14 -0.91
N ILE A 206 17.27 0.28 -1.30
CA ILE A 206 16.98 -0.03 -2.70
C ILE A 206 16.41 1.20 -3.41
N TYR A 207 15.47 1.89 -2.78
CA TYR A 207 14.86 3.11 -3.29
C TYR A 207 15.91 4.21 -3.52
N LEU A 208 16.76 4.46 -2.53
CA LEU A 208 17.83 5.45 -2.61
C LEU A 208 18.83 5.12 -3.72
N TYR A 209 19.22 3.86 -3.89
CA TYR A 209 20.08 3.43 -4.98
C TYR A 209 19.49 3.80 -6.35
N PHE A 210 18.23 3.45 -6.62
CA PHE A 210 17.58 3.79 -7.88
C PHE A 210 17.32 5.29 -8.02
N TRP A 211 16.99 6.00 -6.94
CA TRP A 211 16.79 7.44 -6.92
C TRP A 211 18.08 8.20 -7.30
N ILE A 212 19.23 7.76 -6.79
CA ILE A 212 20.53 8.34 -7.14
C ILE A 212 20.88 8.05 -8.60
N LYS A 213 20.73 6.79 -9.03
CA LYS A 213 21.07 6.35 -10.40
C LYS A 213 20.16 6.90 -11.48
N ALA A 214 18.94 7.24 -11.17
CA ALA A 214 18.02 7.78 -12.14
C ALA A 214 18.53 9.11 -12.69
N LYS A 215 18.75 9.19 -14.03
CA LYS A 215 19.29 10.35 -14.73
C LYS A 215 18.23 11.43 -14.85
N ASN A 216 18.17 12.33 -13.89
CA ASN A 216 17.27 13.49 -13.87
C ASN A 216 18.03 14.70 -13.37
N THR A 217 17.45 15.89 -13.56
CA THR A 217 18.03 17.15 -13.07
C THR A 217 18.06 17.18 -11.53
N THR A 218 19.00 17.95 -10.98
CA THR A 218 19.06 18.17 -9.52
C THR A 218 17.77 18.78 -8.98
N LEU A 219 17.11 19.63 -9.78
CA LEU A 219 15.82 20.25 -9.41
C LEU A 219 14.71 19.22 -9.26
N GLU A 220 14.59 18.26 -10.19
CA GLU A 220 13.57 17.19 -10.08
C GLU A 220 13.80 16.30 -8.87
N LYS A 221 15.05 15.98 -8.54
CA LYS A 221 15.40 15.23 -7.34
C LYS A 221 15.05 16.01 -6.08
N PHE A 222 15.39 17.29 -6.03
CA PHE A 222 15.06 18.17 -4.90
C PHE A 222 13.54 18.29 -4.72
N SER A 223 12.78 18.55 -5.80
CA SER A 223 11.32 18.61 -5.77
C SER A 223 10.71 17.32 -5.28
N SER A 224 11.26 16.16 -5.67
CA SER A 224 10.77 14.86 -5.18
C SER A 224 10.97 14.69 -3.67
N GLY A 225 12.10 15.16 -3.13
CA GLY A 225 12.35 15.18 -1.70
C GLY A 225 11.35 16.05 -0.94
N LEU A 226 11.05 17.24 -1.45
CA LEU A 226 10.04 18.15 -0.88
C LEU A 226 8.64 17.53 -0.90
N ILE A 227 8.25 16.87 -1.98
CA ILE A 227 6.95 16.20 -2.10
C ILE A 227 6.85 15.05 -1.10
N PHE A 228 7.89 14.23 -0.98
CA PHE A 228 7.92 13.17 0.03
C PHE A 228 7.74 13.74 1.45
N LEU A 229 8.50 14.78 1.79
CA LEU A 229 8.36 15.45 3.08
C LEU A 229 6.97 16.04 3.28
N PHE A 230 6.40 16.72 2.29
CA PHE A 230 5.05 17.29 2.37
C PHE A 230 3.98 16.23 2.67
N ILE A 231 4.07 15.07 2.02
CA ILE A 231 3.12 13.96 2.22
C ILE A 231 3.26 13.35 3.62
N THR A 232 4.50 13.24 4.12
CA THR A 232 4.81 12.48 5.34
C THR A 232 5.00 13.32 6.58
N ILE A 233 5.20 14.65 6.45
CA ILE A 233 5.63 15.53 7.55
C ILE A 233 4.73 15.46 8.77
N ARG A 234 3.41 15.46 8.56
CA ARG A 234 2.46 15.44 9.66
C ARG A 234 2.54 14.15 10.48
N PHE A 235 2.73 13.02 9.80
CA PHE A 235 2.90 11.72 10.44
C PHE A 235 4.28 11.62 11.10
N THR A 236 5.35 11.97 10.37
CA THR A 236 6.72 11.87 10.90
C THR A 236 6.97 12.83 12.06
N THR A 237 6.40 14.02 12.01
CA THR A 237 6.48 14.98 13.13
C THR A 237 5.78 14.41 14.36
N SER A 238 4.55 13.91 14.23
CA SER A 238 3.84 13.27 15.33
C SER A 238 4.62 12.10 15.93
N LEU A 239 5.19 11.25 15.08
CA LEU A 239 6.00 10.12 15.52
C LEU A 239 7.23 10.58 16.31
N ILE A 240 7.99 11.56 15.79
CA ILE A 240 9.24 12.02 16.40
C ILE A 240 8.97 12.79 17.71
N THR A 241 7.97 13.68 17.74
CA THR A 241 7.68 14.50 18.93
C THR A 241 7.11 13.68 20.09
N ASN A 242 6.60 12.48 19.83
CA ASN A 242 6.00 11.63 20.86
C ASN A 242 6.79 10.32 21.09
N LEU A 243 8.03 10.21 20.61
CA LEU A 243 8.87 9.02 20.81
C LEU A 243 9.10 8.68 22.31
N GLU A 244 9.03 9.67 23.18
CA GLU A 244 9.20 9.46 24.63
C GLU A 244 8.02 8.68 25.27
N TYR A 245 6.91 8.52 24.54
CA TYR A 245 5.72 7.77 24.99
C TYR A 245 5.62 6.38 24.37
N THR A 246 6.63 5.92 23.62
CA THR A 246 6.70 4.59 23.01
C THR A 246 7.67 3.69 23.78
#